data_03ee00e5b593555dca9ed0cbc5391338
#
_entry.id   03ee00e5b593555dca9ed0cbc5391338
#
_cell.length_a   1.000
_cell.length_b   1.000
_cell.length_c   1.000
_cell.angle_alpha   90.00
_cell.angle_beta   90.00
_cell.angle_gamma   90.00
#
_symmetry.space_group_name_H-M   'P 1'
#
loop_
_entity.id
_entity.type
_entity.pdbx_description
1 polymer ?
#
loop_
_entity_poly.entity_id
_entity_poly.type
_entity_poly.pdbx_seq_one_letter_code
_entity_poly.pdbx_strand_id
1 'polypeptide(L)'
;MSAVGENELNQYIYTKMAVGSLNANDTLALTTRHTQFDSIVKMPHLRAQVMQIYNQTKSYLENPQPVSNNLLYGEFHENLKLKTSMPYMEPIYNILEKHHGKVIYFDFWARWCPPCLAEMEPLKQLRSKYSTKDLVIYSICVSEPKEEWEECLNEYSLKNRGIECIYASDYFGKDNLQKIRKQWKIDRMPYYLLINRKGQIVDFGTTARPSNPQLVSRIEDALK
;
A
#
# COMPACT_ATOMS: atom_id res chain seq x y z
N MET A 1 22.74 31.75 1.68
CA MET A 1 21.84 31.40 0.54
C MET A 1 21.17 32.69 0.08
N SER A 2 21.06 32.93 -1.24
CA SER A 2 20.35 34.10 -1.74
C SER A 2 18.85 33.93 -1.47
N ALA A 3 18.11 35.03 -1.28
CA ALA A 3 16.64 34.99 -1.07
C ALA A 3 15.89 34.23 -2.18
N VAL A 4 16.47 34.12 -3.37
CA VAL A 4 15.95 33.34 -4.50
C VAL A 4 16.05 31.83 -4.21
N GLY A 5 17.18 31.35 -3.71
CA GLY A 5 17.35 29.93 -3.40
C GLY A 5 16.48 29.43 -2.22
N GLU A 6 16.19 30.33 -1.28
CA GLU A 6 15.29 30.00 -0.16
C GLU A 6 13.83 29.89 -0.63
N ASN A 7 13.41 30.74 -1.56
CA ASN A 7 12.07 30.66 -2.17
C ASN A 7 11.90 29.39 -3.03
N GLU A 8 12.91 29.00 -3.80
CA GLU A 8 12.91 27.76 -4.58
C GLU A 8 12.84 26.53 -3.71
N LEU A 9 13.61 26.48 -2.62
CA LEU A 9 13.56 25.37 -1.66
C LEU A 9 12.19 25.25 -1.00
N ASN A 10 11.62 26.36 -0.55
CA ASN A 10 10.29 26.39 0.05
C ASN A 10 9.21 25.90 -0.95
N GLN A 11 9.25 26.37 -2.21
CA GLN A 11 8.35 25.92 -3.26
C GLN A 11 8.50 24.41 -3.52
N TYR A 12 9.72 23.89 -3.55
CA TYR A 12 9.99 22.46 -3.71
C TYR A 12 9.43 21.63 -2.53
N ILE A 13 9.63 22.09 -1.28
CA ILE A 13 9.08 21.44 -0.09
C ILE A 13 7.54 21.41 -0.15
N TYR A 14 6.90 22.53 -0.45
CA TYR A 14 5.45 22.61 -0.59
C TYR A 14 4.93 21.67 -1.69
N THR A 15 5.64 21.59 -2.81
CA THR A 15 5.26 20.68 -3.90
C THR A 15 5.35 19.21 -3.46
N LYS A 16 6.40 18.84 -2.72
CA LYS A 16 6.54 17.47 -2.17
C LYS A 16 5.46 17.13 -1.15
N MET A 17 5.12 18.08 -0.29
CA MET A 17 4.01 17.92 0.67
C MET A 17 2.67 17.79 -0.06
N ALA A 18 2.47 18.56 -1.13
CA ALA A 18 1.29 18.49 -1.98
C ALA A 18 1.13 17.12 -2.62
N VAL A 19 2.18 16.65 -3.28
CA VAL A 19 2.20 15.34 -3.94
C VAL A 19 1.90 14.21 -2.95
N GLY A 20 2.49 14.26 -1.75
CA GLY A 20 2.23 13.27 -0.69
C GLY A 20 0.79 13.28 -0.18
N SER A 21 0.11 14.43 -0.26
CA SER A 21 -1.25 14.59 0.25
C SER A 21 -2.35 14.38 -0.80
N LEU A 22 -2.03 14.52 -2.10
CA LEU A 22 -2.97 14.26 -3.20
C LEU A 22 -3.26 12.77 -3.42
N ASN A 23 -2.53 11.88 -2.78
CA ASN A 23 -2.78 10.44 -2.82
C ASN A 23 -3.89 9.97 -1.84
N ALA A 24 -4.57 10.89 -1.15
CA ALA A 24 -5.69 10.54 -0.30
C ALA A 24 -6.98 10.39 -1.14
N ASN A 25 -7.71 9.30 -0.95
CA ASN A 25 -9.00 9.00 -1.60
C ASN A 25 -10.14 9.92 -1.09
N ASP A 26 -9.85 11.18 -0.86
CA ASP A 26 -10.79 12.16 -0.33
C ASP A 26 -10.95 13.31 -1.34
N THR A 27 -12.08 13.30 -2.06
CA THR A 27 -12.43 14.33 -3.03
C THR A 27 -12.50 15.72 -2.40
N LEU A 28 -12.94 15.84 -1.14
CA LEU A 28 -12.99 17.09 -0.41
C LEU A 28 -11.60 17.61 -0.08
N ALA A 29 -10.71 16.72 0.38
CA ALA A 29 -9.30 17.06 0.64
C ALA A 29 -8.58 17.48 -0.65
N LEU A 30 -8.85 16.83 -1.78
CA LEU A 30 -8.31 17.19 -3.09
C LEU A 30 -8.75 18.61 -3.49
N THR A 31 -10.03 18.93 -3.37
CA THR A 31 -10.58 20.25 -3.76
C THR A 31 -10.04 21.36 -2.86
N THR A 32 -10.04 21.14 -1.55
CA THR A 32 -9.55 22.13 -0.58
C THR A 32 -8.05 22.39 -0.77
N ARG A 33 -7.26 21.34 -0.97
CA ARG A 33 -5.80 21.46 -1.15
C ARG A 33 -5.45 22.06 -2.50
N HIS A 34 -6.17 21.77 -3.57
CA HIS A 34 -5.97 22.39 -4.87
C HIS A 34 -6.04 23.93 -4.77
N THR A 35 -7.06 24.48 -4.08
CA THR A 35 -7.21 25.92 -3.88
C THR A 35 -6.06 26.51 -3.07
N GLN A 36 -5.56 25.79 -2.06
CA GLN A 36 -4.39 26.21 -1.29
C GLN A 36 -3.11 26.21 -2.14
N PHE A 37 -2.90 25.19 -2.99
CA PHE A 37 -1.72 25.11 -3.85
C PHE A 37 -1.70 26.16 -4.94
N ASP A 38 -2.83 26.51 -5.50
CA ASP A 38 -2.94 27.58 -6.48
C ASP A 38 -2.47 28.92 -5.93
N SER A 39 -2.64 29.15 -4.63
CA SER A 39 -2.17 30.36 -3.96
C SER A 39 -0.67 30.33 -3.58
N ILE A 40 -0.11 29.16 -3.30
CA ILE A 40 1.22 29.00 -2.73
C ILE A 40 2.28 28.67 -3.80
N VAL A 41 1.99 27.74 -4.72
CA VAL A 41 2.95 27.25 -5.71
C VAL A 41 2.98 28.22 -6.92
N LYS A 42 3.98 29.10 -6.95
CA LYS A 42 4.13 30.12 -7.99
C LYS A 42 4.94 29.65 -9.21
N MET A 43 5.78 28.64 -9.04
CA MET A 43 6.69 28.15 -10.10
C MET A 43 5.91 27.33 -11.14
N PRO A 44 5.95 27.70 -12.45
CA PRO A 44 5.11 27.08 -13.47
C PRO A 44 5.34 25.55 -13.61
N HIS A 45 6.57 25.10 -13.55
CA HIS A 45 6.91 23.68 -13.70
C HIS A 45 6.43 22.83 -12.50
N LEU A 46 6.54 23.36 -11.27
CA LEU A 46 6.02 22.68 -10.08
C LEU A 46 4.50 22.67 -10.06
N ARG A 47 3.88 23.76 -10.51
CA ARG A 47 2.43 23.86 -10.68
C ARG A 47 1.91 22.85 -11.70
N ALA A 48 2.59 22.68 -12.82
CA ALA A 48 2.25 21.67 -13.82
C ALA A 48 2.31 20.26 -13.26
N GLN A 49 3.34 19.92 -12.46
CA GLN A 49 3.45 18.61 -11.79
C GLN A 49 2.30 18.37 -10.79
N VAL A 50 1.98 19.36 -9.96
CA VAL A 50 0.86 19.26 -9.01
C VAL A 50 -0.46 19.07 -9.75
N MET A 51 -0.70 19.84 -10.81
CA MET A 51 -1.92 19.72 -11.62
C MET A 51 -2.03 18.39 -12.33
N GLN A 52 -0.93 17.86 -12.84
CA GLN A 52 -0.92 16.52 -13.46
C GLN A 52 -1.34 15.45 -12.44
N ILE A 53 -0.76 15.46 -11.24
CA ILE A 53 -1.09 14.50 -10.17
C ILE A 53 -2.54 14.70 -9.71
N TYR A 54 -2.97 15.94 -9.52
CA TYR A 54 -4.36 16.25 -9.17
C TYR A 54 -5.35 15.69 -10.20
N ASN A 55 -5.13 15.93 -11.49
CA ASN A 55 -6.01 15.45 -12.55
C ASN A 55 -5.99 13.91 -12.64
N GLN A 56 -4.84 13.28 -12.48
CA GLN A 56 -4.74 11.80 -12.46
C GLN A 56 -5.51 11.22 -11.28
N THR A 57 -5.35 11.80 -10.08
CA THR A 57 -6.04 11.32 -8.87
C THR A 57 -7.53 11.58 -8.95
N LYS A 58 -7.95 12.74 -9.45
CA LYS A 58 -9.35 13.08 -9.68
C LYS A 58 -10.00 12.12 -10.68
N SER A 59 -9.36 11.89 -11.83
CA SER A 59 -9.82 10.93 -12.82
C SER A 59 -9.95 9.51 -12.27
N TYR A 60 -9.02 9.10 -11.42
CA TYR A 60 -9.07 7.80 -10.74
C TYR A 60 -10.26 7.71 -9.75
N LEU A 61 -10.55 8.78 -9.02
CA LEU A 61 -11.66 8.81 -8.05
C LEU A 61 -13.04 8.89 -8.73
N GLU A 62 -13.14 9.63 -9.84
CA GLU A 62 -14.37 9.78 -10.61
C GLU A 62 -14.66 8.53 -11.47
N ASN A 63 -13.61 7.89 -11.98
CA ASN A 63 -13.68 6.66 -12.75
C ASN A 63 -12.66 5.67 -12.19
N PRO A 64 -12.93 5.02 -11.05
CA PRO A 64 -12.02 4.02 -10.53
C PRO A 64 -11.86 2.93 -11.58
N GLN A 65 -10.73 2.94 -12.29
CA GLN A 65 -10.40 1.88 -13.21
C GLN A 65 -10.41 0.57 -12.44
N PRO A 66 -11.02 -0.48 -12.97
CA PRO A 66 -10.87 -1.79 -12.37
C PRO A 66 -9.37 -2.03 -12.20
N VAL A 67 -8.97 -2.48 -11.03
CA VAL A 67 -7.57 -2.76 -10.68
C VAL A 67 -6.95 -3.43 -11.89
N SER A 68 -5.98 -2.75 -12.49
CA SER A 68 -5.53 -3.09 -13.83
C SER A 68 -5.09 -4.54 -13.86
N ASN A 69 -5.45 -5.11 -14.90
CA ASN A 69 -5.30 -6.48 -15.30
C ASN A 69 -3.95 -7.18 -15.08
N ASN A 70 -2.95 -6.64 -14.46
CA ASN A 70 -1.64 -7.27 -14.22
C ASN A 70 -1.38 -7.68 -12.76
N LEU A 71 -2.41 -7.57 -11.93
CA LEU A 71 -2.35 -7.90 -10.51
C LEU A 71 -3.24 -9.11 -10.33
N LEU A 72 -3.13 -10.02 -9.55
CA LEU A 72 -3.91 -11.24 -9.39
C LEU A 72 -5.34 -11.14 -9.96
N TYR A 73 -5.61 -11.90 -11.02
CA TYR A 73 -6.80 -11.81 -11.84
C TYR A 73 -7.73 -12.94 -11.64
N GLY A 74 -8.94 -12.66 -11.97
CA GLY A 74 -9.94 -13.69 -12.06
C GLY A 74 -10.23 -14.34 -10.72
N GLU A 75 -11.00 -15.39 -10.75
CA GLU A 75 -11.26 -16.23 -9.60
C GLU A 75 -10.02 -17.08 -9.25
N PHE A 76 -9.97 -17.62 -8.04
CA PHE A 76 -8.87 -18.42 -7.52
C PHE A 76 -8.30 -19.45 -8.51
N HIS A 77 -9.17 -20.15 -9.25
CA HIS A 77 -8.74 -21.16 -10.25
C HIS A 77 -7.98 -20.57 -11.44
N GLU A 78 -8.27 -19.35 -11.84
CA GLU A 78 -7.51 -18.66 -12.92
C GLU A 78 -6.16 -18.21 -12.42
N ASN A 79 -6.07 -17.76 -11.17
CA ASN A 79 -4.81 -17.40 -10.53
C ASN A 79 -3.87 -18.60 -10.42
N LEU A 80 -4.39 -19.81 -10.17
CA LEU A 80 -3.59 -21.04 -10.16
C LEU A 80 -2.95 -21.34 -11.53
N LYS A 81 -3.61 -21.05 -12.65
CA LYS A 81 -3.03 -21.21 -13.98
C LYS A 81 -1.84 -20.28 -14.21
N LEU A 82 -1.82 -19.11 -13.57
CA LEU A 82 -0.70 -18.16 -13.63
C LEU A 82 0.52 -18.64 -12.83
N LYS A 83 0.36 -19.56 -11.87
CA LYS A 83 1.46 -20.13 -11.07
C LYS A 83 2.56 -20.71 -11.96
N THR A 84 2.19 -21.39 -13.02
CA THR A 84 3.14 -22.01 -13.97
C THR A 84 3.83 -21.01 -14.88
N SER A 85 3.20 -19.88 -15.19
CA SER A 85 3.74 -18.84 -16.06
C SER A 85 4.63 -17.83 -15.33
N MET A 86 4.47 -17.69 -14.01
CA MET A 86 5.22 -16.76 -13.16
C MET A 86 5.78 -17.46 -11.90
N PRO A 87 6.84 -18.29 -12.03
CA PRO A 87 7.35 -19.08 -10.90
C PRO A 87 7.77 -18.23 -9.68
N TYR A 88 8.24 -17.00 -9.89
CA TYR A 88 8.60 -16.08 -8.81
C TYR A 88 7.41 -15.66 -7.95
N MET A 89 6.17 -15.82 -8.43
CA MET A 89 4.94 -15.58 -7.70
C MET A 89 4.47 -16.79 -6.86
N GLU A 90 5.14 -17.92 -6.96
CA GLU A 90 4.74 -19.16 -6.25
C GLU A 90 4.50 -18.95 -4.75
N PRO A 91 5.34 -18.21 -3.98
CA PRO A 91 5.06 -17.99 -2.56
C PRO A 91 3.74 -17.25 -2.31
N ILE A 92 3.35 -16.34 -3.21
CA ILE A 92 2.06 -15.63 -3.13
C ILE A 92 0.90 -16.58 -3.42
N TYR A 93 1.01 -17.40 -4.45
CA TYR A 93 -0.01 -18.41 -4.75
C TYR A 93 -0.18 -19.41 -3.63
N ASN A 94 0.90 -19.81 -2.97
CA ASN A 94 0.82 -20.70 -1.81
C ASN A 94 0.06 -20.05 -0.63
N ILE A 95 0.20 -18.73 -0.45
CA ILE A 95 -0.61 -17.97 0.53
C ILE A 95 -2.09 -17.99 0.12
N LEU A 96 -2.41 -17.74 -1.15
CA LEU A 96 -3.80 -17.76 -1.64
C LEU A 96 -4.44 -19.13 -1.50
N GLU A 97 -3.70 -20.19 -1.83
CA GLU A 97 -4.17 -21.59 -1.68
C GLU A 97 -4.44 -21.93 -0.21
N LYS A 98 -3.49 -21.61 0.68
CA LYS A 98 -3.60 -21.84 2.13
C LYS A 98 -4.82 -21.15 2.72
N HIS A 99 -5.20 -19.99 2.19
CA HIS A 99 -6.26 -19.15 2.72
C HIS A 99 -7.43 -18.98 1.75
N HIS A 100 -7.66 -19.99 0.93
CA HIS A 100 -8.80 -20.01 -0.01
C HIS A 100 -10.12 -19.68 0.69
N GLY A 101 -10.90 -18.77 0.12
CA GLY A 101 -12.20 -18.34 0.66
C GLY A 101 -12.12 -17.33 1.82
N LYS A 102 -10.91 -16.83 2.15
CA LYS A 102 -10.73 -15.77 3.13
C LYS A 102 -10.33 -14.46 2.44
N VAL A 103 -10.58 -13.36 3.11
CA VAL A 103 -9.98 -12.06 2.76
C VAL A 103 -8.54 -12.04 3.23
N ILE A 104 -7.63 -11.56 2.38
CA ILE A 104 -6.21 -11.47 2.70
C ILE A 104 -5.78 -10.01 2.57
N TYR A 105 -5.07 -9.53 3.58
CA TYR A 105 -4.52 -8.18 3.62
C TYR A 105 -3.00 -8.28 3.74
N PHE A 106 -2.28 -7.72 2.76
CA PHE A 106 -0.83 -7.59 2.79
C PHE A 106 -0.44 -6.17 3.18
N ASP A 107 0.47 -6.06 4.14
CA ASP A 107 1.12 -4.85 4.59
C ASP A 107 2.62 -4.96 4.30
N PHE A 108 3.10 -4.26 3.27
CA PHE A 108 4.52 -4.17 2.93
C PHE A 108 5.13 -2.95 3.61
N TRP A 109 6.14 -3.16 4.44
CA TRP A 109 6.76 -2.12 5.26
C TRP A 109 8.26 -2.29 5.39
N ALA A 110 8.94 -1.28 5.95
CA ALA A 110 10.36 -1.31 6.23
C ALA A 110 10.69 -0.56 7.53
N ARG A 111 11.76 -0.96 8.23
CA ARG A 111 12.21 -0.32 9.48
C ARG A 111 12.54 1.16 9.29
N TRP A 112 13.18 1.50 8.18
CA TRP A 112 13.55 2.86 7.80
C TRP A 112 12.37 3.74 7.31
N CYS A 113 11.14 3.26 7.39
CA CYS A 113 9.94 3.92 6.87
C CYS A 113 9.06 4.43 8.02
N PRO A 114 9.22 5.69 8.51
CA PRO A 114 8.42 6.22 9.62
C PRO A 114 6.91 6.14 9.41
N PRO A 115 6.35 6.45 8.21
CA PRO A 115 4.92 6.28 7.99
C PRO A 115 4.45 4.82 8.05
N CYS A 116 5.34 3.83 7.78
CA CYS A 116 5.02 2.42 7.99
C CYS A 116 4.89 2.10 9.49
N LEU A 117 5.85 2.58 10.29
CA LEU A 117 5.88 2.34 11.73
C LEU A 117 4.67 2.97 12.44
N ALA A 118 4.20 4.12 11.95
CA ALA A 118 2.99 4.77 12.45
C ALA A 118 1.71 3.93 12.22
N GLU A 119 1.72 3.01 11.25
CA GLU A 119 0.57 2.14 10.96
C GLU A 119 0.55 0.84 11.79
N MET A 120 1.59 0.55 12.59
CA MET A 120 1.66 -0.69 13.37
C MET A 120 0.55 -0.80 14.44
N GLU A 121 0.23 0.30 15.11
CA GLU A 121 -0.88 0.31 16.07
C GLU A 121 -2.25 0.22 15.39
N PRO A 122 -2.56 1.02 14.35
CA PRO A 122 -3.74 0.83 13.51
C PRO A 122 -3.89 -0.60 12.96
N LEU A 123 -2.80 -1.26 12.57
CA LEU A 123 -2.82 -2.64 12.08
C LEU A 123 -3.28 -3.64 13.16
N LYS A 124 -2.82 -3.46 14.40
CA LYS A 124 -3.29 -4.27 15.54
C LYS A 124 -4.76 -4.04 15.84
N GLN A 125 -5.21 -2.78 15.77
CA GLN A 125 -6.62 -2.42 15.94
C GLN A 125 -7.48 -3.03 14.82
N LEU A 126 -7.00 -2.99 13.57
CA LEU A 126 -7.65 -3.66 12.45
C LEU A 126 -7.77 -5.17 12.72
N ARG A 127 -6.69 -5.82 13.16
CA ARG A 127 -6.69 -7.25 13.48
C ARG A 127 -7.74 -7.60 14.54
N SER A 128 -7.92 -6.77 15.55
CA SER A 128 -8.87 -7.04 16.64
C SER A 128 -10.34 -7.00 16.22
N LYS A 129 -10.66 -6.34 15.10
CA LYS A 129 -12.03 -6.22 14.58
C LYS A 129 -12.53 -7.47 13.84
N TYR A 130 -11.64 -8.32 13.34
CA TYR A 130 -12.00 -9.45 12.48
C TYR A 130 -11.50 -10.78 13.03
N SER A 131 -12.21 -11.85 12.77
CA SER A 131 -11.74 -13.22 13.02
C SER A 131 -10.63 -13.61 12.06
N THR A 132 -9.66 -14.42 12.50
CA THR A 132 -8.65 -15.04 11.63
C THR A 132 -9.25 -16.03 10.63
N LYS A 133 -10.53 -16.40 10.82
CA LYS A 133 -11.30 -17.23 9.87
C LYS A 133 -11.75 -16.41 8.67
N ASP A 134 -11.94 -15.09 8.83
CA ASP A 134 -12.48 -14.19 7.80
C ASP A 134 -11.39 -13.36 7.15
N LEU A 135 -10.51 -12.73 7.95
CA LEU A 135 -9.42 -11.89 7.48
C LEU A 135 -8.07 -12.44 7.95
N VAL A 136 -7.17 -12.67 7.00
CA VAL A 136 -5.76 -12.98 7.27
C VAL A 136 -4.91 -11.77 6.96
N ILE A 137 -4.04 -11.38 7.89
CA ILE A 137 -3.13 -10.24 7.73
C ILE A 137 -1.70 -10.75 7.65
N TYR A 138 -1.01 -10.38 6.59
CA TYR A 138 0.42 -10.59 6.40
C TYR A 138 1.17 -9.27 6.53
N SER A 139 1.99 -9.14 7.56
CA SER A 139 2.90 -8.01 7.74
C SER A 139 4.28 -8.39 7.21
N ILE A 140 4.67 -7.78 6.10
CA ILE A 140 5.80 -8.19 5.26
C ILE A 140 6.88 -7.13 5.31
N CYS A 141 7.95 -7.39 6.05
CA CYS A 141 9.10 -6.49 6.15
C CYS A 141 10.05 -6.69 4.97
N VAL A 142 10.34 -5.60 4.25
CA VAL A 142 11.26 -5.61 3.10
C VAL A 142 12.62 -4.97 3.41
N SER A 143 12.85 -4.49 4.64
CA SER A 143 14.15 -3.93 5.04
C SER A 143 15.15 -5.02 5.43
N GLU A 144 16.42 -4.67 5.33
CA GLU A 144 17.57 -5.43 5.78
C GLU A 144 18.32 -4.60 6.85
N PRO A 145 18.96 -5.19 7.85
CA PRO A 145 19.08 -6.64 8.08
C PRO A 145 17.90 -7.26 8.84
N LYS A 146 17.86 -8.59 8.96
CA LYS A 146 16.77 -9.35 9.61
C LYS A 146 16.62 -9.02 11.09
N GLU A 147 17.71 -8.74 11.76
CA GLU A 147 17.76 -8.36 13.18
C GLU A 147 16.88 -7.14 13.46
N GLU A 148 16.91 -6.15 12.58
CA GLU A 148 16.05 -4.96 12.70
C GLU A 148 14.55 -5.30 12.59
N TRP A 149 14.19 -6.28 11.75
CA TRP A 149 12.83 -6.78 11.67
C TRP A 149 12.41 -7.46 12.98
N GLU A 150 13.28 -8.28 13.57
CA GLU A 150 13.00 -8.97 14.84
C GLU A 150 12.84 -7.98 16.00
N GLU A 151 13.67 -6.94 16.04
CA GLU A 151 13.55 -5.82 16.99
C GLU A 151 12.20 -5.11 16.85
N CYS A 152 11.79 -4.77 15.62
CA CYS A 152 10.49 -4.17 15.36
C CYS A 152 9.32 -5.04 15.81
N LEU A 153 9.36 -6.36 15.55
CA LEU A 153 8.29 -7.25 15.99
C LEU A 153 8.12 -7.24 17.53
N ASN A 154 9.21 -7.08 18.26
CA ASN A 154 9.19 -6.99 19.72
C ASN A 154 8.73 -5.58 20.17
N GLU A 155 9.31 -4.52 19.61
CA GLU A 155 9.00 -3.11 19.91
C GLU A 155 7.51 -2.83 19.73
N TYR A 156 6.93 -3.24 18.60
CA TYR A 156 5.52 -3.01 18.29
C TYR A 156 4.60 -4.15 18.76
N SER A 157 5.13 -5.17 19.41
CA SER A 157 4.37 -6.32 19.94
C SER A 157 3.48 -6.96 18.86
N LEU A 158 4.00 -7.23 17.67
CA LEU A 158 3.24 -7.82 16.56
C LEU A 158 3.11 -9.34 16.67
N LYS A 159 4.05 -10.00 17.36
CA LYS A 159 4.05 -11.46 17.52
C LYS A 159 2.81 -11.96 18.28
N ASN A 160 2.31 -13.13 17.90
CA ASN A 160 1.22 -13.85 18.59
C ASN A 160 -0.13 -13.09 18.62
N ARG A 161 -0.38 -12.21 17.66
CA ARG A 161 -1.63 -11.44 17.55
C ARG A 161 -2.55 -11.90 16.41
N GLY A 162 -2.26 -13.04 15.77
CA GLY A 162 -2.99 -13.46 14.58
C GLY A 162 -2.63 -12.64 13.33
N ILE A 163 -1.44 -12.01 13.36
CA ILE A 163 -0.79 -11.38 12.21
C ILE A 163 0.36 -12.28 11.80
N GLU A 164 0.40 -12.67 10.53
CA GLU A 164 1.48 -13.46 9.94
C GLU A 164 2.64 -12.54 9.60
N CYS A 165 3.68 -12.53 10.45
CA CYS A 165 4.84 -11.66 10.26
C CYS A 165 5.89 -12.35 9.38
N ILE A 166 6.23 -11.75 8.26
CA ILE A 166 7.17 -12.28 7.27
C ILE A 166 8.37 -11.36 7.12
N TYR A 167 9.57 -11.93 7.17
CA TYR A 167 10.78 -11.31 6.65
C TYR A 167 10.89 -11.65 5.15
N ALA A 168 10.74 -10.64 4.31
CA ALA A 168 10.48 -10.84 2.88
C ALA A 168 11.62 -11.56 2.15
N SER A 169 12.88 -11.26 2.49
CA SER A 169 14.05 -11.88 1.83
C SER A 169 14.14 -13.38 2.08
N ASP A 170 13.77 -13.86 3.29
CA ASP A 170 13.77 -15.30 3.60
C ASP A 170 12.58 -16.01 2.94
N TYR A 171 11.41 -15.37 2.95
CA TYR A 171 10.19 -16.02 2.50
C TYR A 171 10.07 -16.08 0.97
N PHE A 172 10.38 -15.00 0.29
CA PHE A 172 10.26 -14.90 -1.17
C PHE A 172 11.56 -15.20 -1.89
N GLY A 173 12.72 -14.99 -1.23
CA GLY A 173 14.03 -14.85 -1.84
C GLY A 173 14.22 -13.46 -2.45
N LYS A 174 15.43 -12.91 -2.39
CA LYS A 174 15.73 -11.53 -2.82
C LYS A 174 15.35 -11.25 -4.28
N ASP A 175 15.68 -12.17 -5.18
CA ASP A 175 15.40 -12.02 -6.62
C ASP A 175 13.90 -12.08 -6.92
N ASN A 176 13.17 -12.98 -6.27
CA ASN A 176 11.74 -13.09 -6.45
C ASN A 176 11.02 -11.88 -5.85
N LEU A 177 11.45 -11.40 -4.68
CA LEU A 177 10.91 -10.19 -4.06
C LEU A 177 11.02 -8.98 -5.00
N GLN A 178 12.15 -8.81 -5.69
CA GLN A 178 12.30 -7.73 -6.67
C GLN A 178 11.33 -7.87 -7.84
N LYS A 179 11.15 -9.09 -8.36
CA LYS A 179 10.20 -9.38 -9.44
C LYS A 179 8.75 -9.14 -9.00
N ILE A 180 8.38 -9.58 -7.78
CA ILE A 180 7.05 -9.36 -7.18
C ILE A 180 6.80 -7.85 -7.03
N ARG A 181 7.76 -7.09 -6.48
CA ARG A 181 7.65 -5.64 -6.35
C ARG A 181 7.46 -4.95 -7.69
N LYS A 182 8.20 -5.36 -8.72
CA LYS A 182 8.04 -4.85 -10.08
C LYS A 182 6.67 -5.18 -10.66
N GLN A 183 6.21 -6.43 -10.50
CA GLN A 183 4.90 -6.90 -10.99
C GLN A 183 3.75 -6.12 -10.36
N TRP A 184 3.81 -5.88 -9.05
CA TRP A 184 2.78 -5.18 -8.30
C TRP A 184 3.01 -3.67 -8.20
N LYS A 185 4.02 -3.14 -8.90
CA LYS A 185 4.39 -1.72 -8.88
C LYS A 185 4.58 -1.18 -7.47
N ILE A 186 5.19 -1.99 -6.59
CA ILE A 186 5.54 -1.60 -5.22
C ILE A 186 6.83 -0.77 -5.29
N ASP A 187 6.68 0.51 -5.62
CA ASP A 187 7.78 1.46 -5.82
C ASP A 187 8.09 2.29 -4.57
N ARG A 188 7.19 2.26 -3.57
CA ARG A 188 7.30 3.02 -2.30
C ARG A 188 6.73 2.24 -1.14
N MET A 189 7.09 2.65 0.09
CA MET A 189 6.55 2.13 1.34
C MET A 189 5.85 3.24 2.13
N PRO A 190 4.80 2.92 2.89
CA PRO A 190 4.11 1.64 2.98
C PRO A 190 3.34 1.30 1.70
N TYR A 191 3.09 0.01 1.48
CA TYR A 191 2.25 -0.45 0.38
C TYR A 191 1.35 -1.59 0.85
N TYR A 192 0.10 -1.54 0.45
CA TYR A 192 -0.93 -2.47 0.92
C TYR A 192 -1.62 -3.15 -0.25
N LEU A 193 -2.13 -4.36 0.00
CA LEU A 193 -3.00 -5.07 -0.94
C LEU A 193 -4.14 -5.72 -0.15
N LEU A 194 -5.37 -5.55 -0.65
CA LEU A 194 -6.56 -6.23 -0.14
C LEU A 194 -7.06 -7.21 -1.19
N ILE A 195 -7.17 -8.46 -0.83
CA ILE A 195 -7.61 -9.55 -1.69
C ILE A 195 -8.91 -10.11 -1.13
N ASN A 196 -9.94 -10.23 -1.97
CA ASN A 196 -11.24 -10.74 -1.59
C ASN A 196 -11.26 -12.28 -1.48
N ARG A 197 -12.40 -12.85 -1.06
CA ARG A 197 -12.58 -14.31 -0.91
C ARG A 197 -12.39 -15.09 -2.21
N LYS A 198 -12.49 -14.44 -3.37
CA LYS A 198 -12.27 -15.04 -4.69
C LYS A 198 -10.80 -15.03 -5.13
N GLY A 199 -9.90 -14.45 -4.32
CA GLY A 199 -8.48 -14.29 -4.66
C GLY A 199 -8.19 -13.13 -5.60
N GLN A 200 -9.08 -12.15 -5.71
CA GLN A 200 -8.93 -10.97 -6.55
C GLN A 200 -8.44 -9.79 -5.71
N ILE A 201 -7.50 -9.01 -6.23
CA ILE A 201 -7.11 -7.74 -5.61
C ILE A 201 -8.24 -6.73 -5.81
N VAL A 202 -8.78 -6.21 -4.71
CA VAL A 202 -9.88 -5.25 -4.69
C VAL A 202 -9.47 -3.87 -4.19
N ASP A 203 -8.32 -3.76 -3.55
CA ASP A 203 -7.73 -2.48 -3.15
C ASP A 203 -6.20 -2.61 -3.04
N PHE A 204 -5.47 -1.53 -3.30
CA PHE A 204 -4.01 -1.53 -3.24
C PHE A 204 -3.41 -0.13 -3.10
N GLY A 205 -2.10 -0.10 -2.80
CA GLY A 205 -1.31 1.13 -2.73
C GLY A 205 -1.27 1.73 -1.33
N THR A 206 -0.83 2.99 -1.24
CA THR A 206 -0.59 3.67 0.05
C THR A 206 -1.87 4.11 0.76
N THR A 207 -2.99 4.16 0.05
CA THR A 207 -4.29 4.59 0.60
C THR A 207 -5.05 3.48 1.30
N ALA A 208 -4.73 2.22 1.00
CA ALA A 208 -5.30 1.05 1.68
C ALA A 208 -4.66 0.81 3.06
N ARG A 209 -4.24 1.88 3.76
CA ARG A 209 -3.56 1.83 5.07
C ARG A 209 -4.52 1.52 6.21
N PRO A 210 -4.06 0.83 7.27
CA PRO A 210 -4.88 0.47 8.43
C PRO A 210 -5.58 1.64 9.12
N SER A 211 -4.94 2.82 9.17
CA SER A 211 -5.52 4.04 9.75
C SER A 211 -6.59 4.71 8.88
N ASN A 212 -6.77 4.28 7.62
CA ASN A 212 -7.80 4.84 6.75
C ASN A 212 -9.19 4.30 7.14
N PRO A 213 -10.14 5.16 7.58
CA PRO A 213 -11.49 4.71 7.95
C PRO A 213 -12.23 3.96 6.85
N GLN A 214 -11.93 4.25 5.58
CA GLN A 214 -12.56 3.60 4.43
C GLN A 214 -12.09 2.16 4.24
N LEU A 215 -10.94 1.76 4.80
CA LEU A 215 -10.45 0.39 4.67
C LEU A 215 -11.43 -0.62 5.30
N VAL A 216 -12.07 -0.27 6.41
CA VAL A 216 -13.08 -1.12 7.07
C VAL A 216 -14.22 -1.44 6.10
N SER A 217 -14.79 -0.43 5.44
CA SER A 217 -15.87 -0.64 4.45
C SER A 217 -15.40 -1.52 3.29
N ARG A 218 -14.17 -1.34 2.81
CA ARG A 218 -13.61 -2.16 1.71
C ARG A 218 -13.39 -3.61 2.14
N ILE A 219 -12.97 -3.85 3.39
CA ILE A 219 -12.88 -5.20 3.94
C ILE A 219 -14.26 -5.84 4.05
N GLU A 220 -15.27 -5.12 4.53
CA GLU A 220 -16.64 -5.61 4.60
C GLU A 220 -17.20 -5.99 3.21
N ASP A 221 -16.87 -5.21 2.18
CA ASP A 221 -17.23 -5.53 0.80
C ASP A 221 -16.47 -6.76 0.27
N ALA A 222 -15.18 -6.89 0.62
CA ALA A 222 -14.35 -8.05 0.25
C ALA A 222 -14.80 -9.35 0.93
N LEU A 223 -15.51 -9.27 2.06
CA LEU A 223 -16.04 -10.40 2.82
C LEU A 223 -17.35 -10.95 2.24
N LYS A 224 -18.05 -10.20 1.41
CA LYS A 224 -19.29 -10.62 0.71
C LYS A 224 -18.97 -11.60 -0.42
#